data_86bec89391d8ccefc85d8f72987f810e
#
_entry.id   86bec89391d8ccefc85d8f72987f810e
#
_cell.length_a   1.000
_cell.length_b   1.000
_cell.length_c   1.000
_cell.angle_alpha   90.00
_cell.angle_beta   90.00
_cell.angle_gamma   90.00
#
_symmetry.space_group_name_H-M   'P 1'
#
loop_
_entity.id
_entity.type
_entity.pdbx_description
1 polymer ?
#
loop_
_entity_poly.entity_id
_entity_poly.type
_entity_poly.pdbx_seq_one_letter_code
_entity_poly.pdbx_strand_id
1 'polypeptide(L)'
;MSSPPDQISERIARICEGVDAWLKNQEGILDITVDRTATEGLFPRHDVMHVLEQISATVTPQALQDWVDRVDRGSSTGTMPSSSAQMPKVLCLHAGNLPLVGLQDIIATLLSGAVYYGKLSRRDPWLADGLLRLLRKRLPDQLGGWASQLEEIGEVGADKVLFAGAESSVEKVKQRIHKLGLASAQTRFLPRTARFSMAWLDEKDFQADHVRLSKHLIEAMLRYEGRGCRSLAVVVARRSLSEFAGSLTDAAEVFARKNRPSHYRKAGVSYWRSYLKSTGKEVYDIGSQIITDDHELMGTEDVICWLTGSEEDVVRLARQFGPQLQQVYVNAVREELSQKGAGSLSDVPEIRLEPLSAAQSPPIDWQPDGIDVLAWLWDP
;
A
#
# COMPACT_ATOMS: atom_id res chain seq x y z
N MET A 1 -8.38 -7.61 -37.01
CA MET A 1 -8.44 -6.99 -35.66
C MET A 1 -8.51 -8.14 -34.67
N SER A 2 -7.58 -8.18 -33.72
CA SER A 2 -7.57 -9.20 -32.65
C SER A 2 -8.81 -9.07 -31.76
N SER A 3 -9.28 -10.19 -31.21
CA SER A 3 -10.41 -10.18 -30.28
C SER A 3 -10.05 -9.40 -28.99
N PRO A 4 -11.02 -8.85 -28.22
CA PRO A 4 -10.73 -8.19 -26.95
C PRO A 4 -9.91 -9.04 -25.96
N PRO A 5 -10.16 -10.36 -25.80
CA PRO A 5 -9.32 -11.22 -24.98
C PRO A 5 -7.87 -11.30 -25.44
N ASP A 6 -7.62 -11.34 -26.78
CA ASP A 6 -6.27 -11.36 -27.33
C ASP A 6 -5.49 -10.07 -26.98
N GLN A 7 -6.18 -8.92 -26.96
CA GLN A 7 -5.57 -7.64 -26.60
C GLN A 7 -5.16 -7.56 -25.11
N ILE A 8 -5.95 -8.15 -24.20
CA ILE A 8 -5.61 -8.22 -22.77
C ILE A 8 -4.40 -9.11 -22.56
N SER A 9 -4.41 -10.32 -23.12
CA SER A 9 -3.31 -11.26 -22.98
C SER A 9 -2.00 -10.69 -23.52
N GLU A 10 -2.03 -10.00 -24.67
CA GLU A 10 -0.88 -9.32 -25.22
C GLU A 10 -0.39 -8.19 -24.29
N ARG A 11 -1.29 -7.43 -23.70
CA ARG A 11 -0.97 -6.34 -22.76
C ARG A 11 -0.34 -6.88 -21.48
N ILE A 12 -0.88 -7.95 -20.90
CA ILE A 12 -0.30 -8.66 -19.77
C ILE A 12 1.14 -9.10 -20.08
N ALA A 13 1.34 -9.75 -21.23
CA ALA A 13 2.68 -10.19 -21.65
C ALA A 13 3.66 -9.02 -21.72
N ARG A 14 3.29 -7.92 -22.37
CA ARG A 14 4.14 -6.72 -22.51
C ARG A 14 4.44 -6.04 -21.18
N ILE A 15 3.47 -5.99 -20.25
CA ILE A 15 3.69 -5.48 -18.88
C ILE A 15 4.72 -6.34 -18.16
N CYS A 16 4.53 -7.67 -18.15
CA CYS A 16 5.44 -8.60 -17.49
C CYS A 16 6.84 -8.57 -18.10
N GLU A 17 6.97 -8.49 -19.42
CA GLU A 17 8.26 -8.32 -20.10
C GLU A 17 8.98 -7.03 -19.69
N GLY A 18 8.25 -5.91 -19.56
CA GLY A 18 8.80 -4.64 -19.13
C GLY A 18 9.27 -4.67 -17.67
N VAL A 19 8.49 -5.25 -16.78
CA VAL A 19 8.82 -5.42 -15.36
C VAL A 19 10.01 -6.37 -15.20
N ASP A 20 10.02 -7.51 -15.89
CA ASP A 20 11.10 -8.49 -15.85
C ASP A 20 12.43 -7.91 -16.38
N ALA A 21 12.39 -7.19 -17.50
CA ALA A 21 13.56 -6.51 -18.05
C ALA A 21 14.14 -5.47 -17.06
N TRP A 22 13.27 -4.76 -16.33
CA TRP A 22 13.69 -3.82 -15.30
C TRP A 22 14.28 -4.53 -14.10
N LEU A 23 13.63 -5.56 -13.55
CA LEU A 23 14.11 -6.34 -12.40
C LEU A 23 15.44 -7.05 -12.70
N LYS A 24 15.66 -7.51 -13.94
CA LYS A 24 16.93 -8.10 -14.41
C LYS A 24 18.02 -7.07 -14.70
N ASN A 25 17.74 -5.78 -14.47
CA ASN A 25 18.68 -4.69 -14.71
C ASN A 25 19.29 -4.68 -16.12
N GLN A 26 18.50 -5.07 -17.14
CA GLN A 26 19.00 -5.26 -18.51
C GLN A 26 19.67 -4.02 -19.11
N GLU A 27 19.33 -2.82 -18.62
CA GLU A 27 19.88 -1.55 -19.09
C GLU A 27 20.76 -0.85 -18.04
N GLY A 28 21.08 -1.52 -16.93
CA GLY A 28 21.87 -0.94 -15.84
C GLY A 28 21.14 0.17 -15.05
N ILE A 29 19.84 0.36 -15.29
CA ILE A 29 19.04 1.46 -14.67
C ILE A 29 18.67 1.11 -13.23
N LEU A 30 18.37 -0.17 -12.94
CA LEU A 30 17.84 -0.56 -11.64
C LEU A 30 18.82 -0.26 -10.51
N ASP A 31 20.10 -0.64 -10.66
CA ASP A 31 21.10 -0.41 -9.61
C ASP A 31 21.25 1.07 -9.28
N ILE A 32 21.28 1.93 -10.31
CA ILE A 32 21.35 3.39 -10.14
C ILE A 32 20.11 3.92 -9.40
N THR A 33 18.92 3.44 -9.78
CA THR A 33 17.66 3.92 -9.17
C THR A 33 17.53 3.43 -7.73
N VAL A 34 17.96 2.19 -7.42
CA VAL A 34 18.01 1.66 -6.06
C VAL A 34 18.95 2.49 -5.18
N ASP A 35 20.16 2.78 -5.66
CA ASP A 35 21.13 3.57 -4.90
C ASP A 35 20.60 4.99 -4.63
N ARG A 36 20.02 5.65 -5.62
CA ARG A 36 19.42 6.98 -5.45
C ARG A 36 18.22 6.97 -4.50
N THR A 37 17.35 5.98 -4.60
CA THR A 37 16.20 5.83 -3.70
C THR A 37 16.67 5.65 -2.25
N ALA A 38 17.75 4.90 -2.03
CA ALA A 38 18.30 4.71 -0.69
C ALA A 38 19.04 5.96 -0.18
N THR A 39 19.81 6.66 -1.01
CA THR A 39 20.69 7.75 -0.57
C THR A 39 20.01 9.11 -0.61
N GLU A 40 19.32 9.45 -1.69
CA GLU A 40 18.65 10.73 -1.87
C GLU A 40 17.20 10.69 -1.35
N GLY A 41 16.49 9.57 -1.57
CA GLY A 41 15.12 9.33 -1.07
C GLY A 41 15.07 9.03 0.43
N LEU A 42 16.22 8.70 1.04
CA LEU A 42 16.36 8.34 2.44
C LEU A 42 15.47 7.15 2.85
N PHE A 43 15.32 6.18 1.95
CA PHE A 43 14.68 4.91 2.28
C PHE A 43 15.73 3.89 2.71
N PRO A 44 15.48 3.10 3.77
CA PRO A 44 16.37 2.00 4.12
C PRO A 44 16.54 1.05 2.92
N ARG A 45 17.78 0.71 2.57
CA ARG A 45 18.07 -0.13 1.39
C ARG A 45 17.33 -1.47 1.44
N HIS A 46 17.19 -2.05 2.63
CA HIS A 46 16.45 -3.31 2.80
C HIS A 46 14.96 -3.18 2.48
N ASP A 47 14.35 -2.01 2.72
CA ASP A 47 12.96 -1.75 2.33
C ASP A 47 12.82 -1.61 0.82
N VAL A 48 13.79 -0.98 0.15
CA VAL A 48 13.86 -0.92 -1.32
C VAL A 48 13.97 -2.33 -1.91
N MET A 49 14.88 -3.15 -1.38
CA MET A 49 15.06 -4.54 -1.83
C MET A 49 13.82 -5.38 -1.58
N HIS A 50 13.15 -5.20 -0.43
CA HIS A 50 11.89 -5.89 -0.14
C HIS A 50 10.81 -5.57 -1.18
N VAL A 51 10.65 -4.31 -1.58
CA VAL A 51 9.71 -3.93 -2.65
C VAL A 51 10.03 -4.65 -3.96
N LEU A 52 11.31 -4.73 -4.36
CA LEU A 52 11.71 -5.42 -5.59
C LEU A 52 11.40 -6.92 -5.54
N GLU A 53 11.64 -7.56 -4.39
CA GLU A 53 11.28 -8.97 -4.16
C GLU A 53 9.77 -9.17 -4.27
N GLN A 54 8.96 -8.27 -3.68
CA GLN A 54 7.50 -8.33 -3.77
C GLN A 54 7.01 -8.16 -5.22
N ILE A 55 7.58 -7.24 -5.98
CA ILE A 55 7.24 -7.05 -7.40
C ILE A 55 7.49 -8.33 -8.19
N SER A 56 8.67 -8.93 -8.01
CA SER A 56 9.03 -10.20 -8.65
C SER A 56 8.05 -11.33 -8.33
N ALA A 57 7.53 -11.36 -7.11
CA ALA A 57 6.61 -12.41 -6.65
C ALA A 57 5.16 -12.17 -7.08
N THR A 58 4.73 -10.91 -7.25
CA THR A 58 3.32 -10.56 -7.42
C THR A 58 2.95 -10.07 -8.81
N VAL A 59 3.88 -9.49 -9.58
CA VAL A 59 3.62 -9.05 -10.96
C VAL A 59 3.96 -10.20 -11.93
N THR A 60 3.08 -11.18 -11.99
CA THR A 60 3.23 -12.36 -12.86
C THR A 60 2.07 -12.42 -13.88
N PRO A 61 2.25 -13.08 -15.03
CA PRO A 61 1.15 -13.24 -16.00
C PRO A 61 -0.12 -13.82 -15.37
N GLN A 62 0.03 -14.83 -14.50
CA GLN A 62 -1.11 -15.46 -13.83
C GLN A 62 -1.81 -14.48 -12.87
N ALA A 63 -1.06 -13.76 -12.01
CA ALA A 63 -1.65 -12.83 -11.06
C ALA A 63 -2.38 -11.66 -11.77
N LEU A 64 -1.85 -11.18 -12.88
CA LEU A 64 -2.52 -10.13 -13.68
C LEU A 64 -3.75 -10.67 -14.39
N GLN A 65 -3.72 -11.90 -14.91
CA GLN A 65 -4.88 -12.56 -15.51
C GLN A 65 -5.97 -12.80 -14.45
N ASP A 66 -5.61 -13.31 -13.28
CA ASP A 66 -6.55 -13.54 -12.17
C ASP A 66 -7.23 -12.24 -11.72
N TRP A 67 -6.50 -11.12 -11.73
CA TRP A 67 -7.07 -9.81 -11.44
C TRP A 67 -8.10 -9.39 -12.49
N VAL A 68 -7.75 -9.50 -13.76
CA VAL A 68 -8.66 -9.24 -14.89
C VAL A 68 -9.91 -10.09 -14.79
N ASP A 69 -9.75 -11.41 -14.63
CA ASP A 69 -10.87 -12.36 -14.57
C ASP A 69 -11.80 -12.12 -13.38
N ARG A 70 -11.26 -11.66 -12.26
CA ARG A 70 -12.07 -11.30 -11.08
C ARG A 70 -12.93 -10.07 -11.35
N VAL A 71 -12.36 -9.05 -11.97
CA VAL A 71 -13.08 -7.81 -12.29
C VAL A 71 -14.15 -8.08 -13.36
N ASP A 72 -13.84 -8.83 -14.40
CA ASP A 72 -14.79 -9.17 -15.48
C ASP A 72 -16.00 -9.94 -14.94
N ARG A 73 -15.79 -10.91 -14.05
CA ARG A 73 -16.86 -11.69 -13.40
C ARG A 73 -17.71 -10.86 -12.43
N GLY A 74 -17.14 -9.84 -11.80
CA GLY A 74 -17.84 -8.96 -10.86
C GLY A 74 -18.64 -7.85 -11.51
N SER A 75 -18.40 -7.58 -12.79
CA SER A 75 -19.03 -6.48 -13.53
C SER A 75 -20.35 -6.91 -14.15
N SER A 76 -21.46 -6.44 -13.61
CA SER A 76 -22.78 -6.59 -14.23
C SER A 76 -22.98 -5.69 -15.47
N THR A 77 -22.04 -4.79 -15.76
CA THR A 77 -22.05 -3.83 -16.88
C THR A 77 -20.79 -3.88 -17.74
N GLY A 78 -19.84 -4.76 -17.41
CA GLY A 78 -18.48 -4.77 -17.90
C GLY A 78 -18.31 -5.33 -19.29
N THR A 79 -18.77 -4.63 -20.28
CA THR A 79 -18.15 -4.71 -21.61
C THR A 79 -16.95 -3.76 -21.62
N MET A 80 -15.75 -4.33 -21.88
CA MET A 80 -14.57 -3.54 -22.26
C MET A 80 -14.96 -2.41 -23.19
N PRO A 81 -14.38 -1.19 -23.06
CA PRO A 81 -14.63 -0.11 -24.01
C PRO A 81 -14.38 -0.61 -25.42
N SER A 82 -15.38 -0.45 -26.29
CA SER A 82 -15.27 -0.87 -27.70
C SER A 82 -14.13 -0.12 -28.39
N SER A 83 -13.42 -0.78 -29.27
CA SER A 83 -12.17 -0.35 -29.91
C SER A 83 -12.23 0.93 -30.79
N SER A 84 -13.29 1.71 -30.74
CA SER A 84 -13.50 2.91 -31.55
C SER A 84 -13.41 4.22 -30.75
N ALA A 85 -13.30 4.18 -29.44
CA ALA A 85 -13.14 5.36 -28.60
C ALA A 85 -11.64 5.66 -28.38
N GLN A 86 -11.30 6.94 -28.27
CA GLN A 86 -9.96 7.39 -27.84
C GLN A 86 -9.64 6.74 -26.47
N MET A 87 -8.42 6.20 -26.32
CA MET A 87 -7.99 5.58 -25.05
C MET A 87 -8.16 6.57 -23.89
N PRO A 88 -8.83 6.18 -22.79
CA PRO A 88 -8.99 7.04 -21.63
C PRO A 88 -7.63 7.49 -21.07
N LYS A 89 -7.54 8.71 -20.58
CA LYS A 89 -6.34 9.26 -19.95
C LYS A 89 -6.49 9.20 -18.43
N VAL A 90 -5.52 8.59 -17.77
CA VAL A 90 -5.49 8.45 -16.31
C VAL A 90 -4.29 9.20 -15.74
N LEU A 91 -4.55 10.13 -14.83
CA LEU A 91 -3.52 10.84 -14.09
C LEU A 91 -3.33 10.19 -12.71
N CYS A 92 -2.16 9.60 -12.48
CA CYS A 92 -1.79 8.99 -11.21
C CYS A 92 -0.94 9.95 -10.37
N LEU A 93 -1.40 10.28 -9.17
CA LEU A 93 -0.73 11.16 -8.23
C LEU A 93 -0.13 10.31 -7.09
N HIS A 94 1.13 9.93 -7.24
CA HIS A 94 1.79 8.99 -6.33
C HIS A 94 2.23 9.64 -5.02
N ALA A 95 1.93 8.96 -3.91
CA ALA A 95 2.47 9.29 -2.59
C ALA A 95 3.99 9.04 -2.52
N GLY A 96 4.64 9.46 -1.44
CA GLY A 96 6.09 9.32 -1.27
C GLY A 96 6.49 8.78 0.09
N ASN A 97 5.61 8.05 0.74
CA ASN A 97 5.87 7.44 2.04
C ASN A 97 6.57 6.08 1.95
N LEU A 98 6.42 5.37 0.83
CA LEU A 98 7.06 4.08 0.55
C LEU A 98 7.80 4.12 -0.78
N PRO A 99 8.84 3.27 -0.98
CA PRO A 99 9.46 3.08 -2.28
C PRO A 99 8.42 2.53 -3.27
N LEU A 100 8.34 3.10 -4.46
CA LEU A 100 7.50 2.69 -5.58
C LEU A 100 6.01 2.43 -5.21
N VAL A 101 5.45 3.23 -4.29
CA VAL A 101 4.08 3.07 -3.78
C VAL A 101 3.01 3.12 -4.87
N GLY A 102 3.29 3.74 -6.00
CA GLY A 102 2.37 3.85 -7.14
C GLY A 102 2.38 2.68 -8.12
N LEU A 103 3.10 1.59 -7.85
CA LEU A 103 3.21 0.46 -8.78
C LEU A 103 1.84 -0.09 -9.21
N GLN A 104 0.94 -0.32 -8.26
CA GLN A 104 -0.39 -0.86 -8.55
C GLN A 104 -1.17 0.05 -9.50
N ASP A 105 -1.11 1.36 -9.32
CA ASP A 105 -1.78 2.33 -10.18
C ASP A 105 -1.22 2.30 -11.61
N ILE A 106 0.10 2.19 -11.75
CA ILE A 106 0.76 2.03 -13.04
C ILE A 106 0.24 0.77 -13.73
N ILE A 107 0.32 -0.38 -13.06
CA ILE A 107 -0.09 -1.66 -13.62
C ILE A 107 -1.60 -1.67 -13.95
N ALA A 108 -2.46 -1.23 -13.04
CA ALA A 108 -3.91 -1.15 -13.25
C ALA A 108 -4.26 -0.25 -14.44
N THR A 109 -3.61 0.91 -14.57
CA THR A 109 -3.82 1.82 -15.69
C THR A 109 -3.43 1.16 -17.03
N LEU A 110 -2.29 0.50 -17.08
CA LEU A 110 -1.87 -0.22 -18.28
C LEU A 110 -2.78 -1.41 -18.60
N LEU A 111 -3.18 -2.19 -17.59
CA LEU A 111 -4.14 -3.30 -17.76
C LEU A 111 -5.49 -2.81 -18.27
N SER A 112 -5.96 -1.66 -17.81
CA SER A 112 -7.24 -1.09 -18.26
C SER A 112 -7.24 -0.66 -19.74
N GLY A 113 -6.08 -0.52 -20.36
CA GLY A 113 -5.94 0.01 -21.72
C GLY A 113 -5.91 1.53 -21.79
N ALA A 114 -5.86 2.20 -20.68
CA ALA A 114 -5.77 3.66 -20.60
C ALA A 114 -4.35 4.16 -20.86
N VAL A 115 -4.24 5.46 -21.15
CA VAL A 115 -2.96 6.17 -21.23
C VAL A 115 -2.58 6.69 -19.86
N TYR A 116 -1.45 6.23 -19.35
CA TYR A 116 -0.91 6.65 -18.08
C TYR A 116 -0.23 8.03 -18.16
N TYR A 117 -0.57 8.90 -17.22
CA TYR A 117 0.17 10.10 -16.86
C TYR A 117 0.48 10.06 -15.37
N GLY A 118 1.69 10.49 -14.96
CA GLY A 118 2.11 10.30 -13.57
C GLY A 118 2.78 11.51 -12.94
N LYS A 119 2.29 11.93 -11.78
CA LYS A 119 3.06 12.78 -10.86
C LYS A 119 3.80 11.85 -9.91
N LEU A 120 5.10 11.65 -10.14
CA LEU A 120 5.95 10.82 -9.28
C LEU A 120 6.20 11.50 -7.94
N SER A 121 6.51 10.69 -6.92
CA SER A 121 6.95 11.22 -5.64
C SER A 121 8.24 12.03 -5.80
N ARG A 122 8.37 13.13 -5.06
CA ARG A 122 9.66 13.85 -4.98
C ARG A 122 10.71 13.07 -4.19
N ARG A 123 10.26 12.21 -3.30
CA ARG A 123 11.12 11.43 -2.43
C ARG A 123 11.65 10.16 -3.11
N ASP A 124 10.89 9.60 -4.03
CA ASP A 124 11.30 8.45 -4.84
C ASP A 124 10.74 8.60 -6.28
N PRO A 125 11.33 9.45 -7.10
CA PRO A 125 10.99 9.48 -8.50
C PRO A 125 11.71 8.39 -9.30
N TRP A 126 12.85 7.89 -8.81
CA TRP A 126 13.81 7.11 -9.59
C TRP A 126 13.33 5.70 -9.90
N LEU A 127 12.83 4.95 -8.93
CA LEU A 127 12.32 3.58 -9.17
C LEU A 127 11.17 3.60 -10.18
N ALA A 128 10.21 4.51 -10.00
CA ALA A 128 9.09 4.64 -10.91
C ALA A 128 9.54 5.09 -12.30
N ASP A 129 10.44 6.07 -12.42
CA ASP A 129 11.00 6.53 -13.71
C ASP A 129 11.71 5.39 -14.44
N GLY A 130 12.56 4.64 -13.72
CA GLY A 130 13.27 3.50 -14.28
C GLY A 130 12.33 2.44 -14.85
N LEU A 131 11.31 2.06 -14.09
CA LEU A 131 10.28 1.11 -14.53
C LEU A 131 9.49 1.63 -15.74
N LEU A 132 8.99 2.86 -15.66
CA LEU A 132 8.18 3.47 -16.72
C LEU A 132 8.94 3.59 -18.05
N ARG A 133 10.26 3.84 -18.03
CA ARG A 133 11.10 3.84 -19.23
C ARG A 133 11.13 2.48 -19.92
N LEU A 134 11.21 1.38 -19.16
CA LEU A 134 11.20 0.04 -19.73
C LEU A 134 9.81 -0.34 -20.25
N LEU A 135 8.76 0.00 -19.50
CA LEU A 135 7.36 -0.19 -19.92
C LEU A 135 7.05 0.61 -21.20
N ARG A 136 7.55 1.84 -21.34
CA ARG A 136 7.33 2.67 -22.57
C ARG A 136 7.87 1.99 -23.83
N LYS A 137 8.95 1.24 -23.74
CA LYS A 137 9.47 0.46 -24.88
C LYS A 137 8.56 -0.67 -25.33
N ARG A 138 7.71 -1.18 -24.43
CA ARG A 138 6.76 -2.29 -24.69
C ARG A 138 5.35 -1.78 -25.02
N LEU A 139 4.95 -0.66 -24.43
CA LEU A 139 3.60 -0.08 -24.50
C LEU A 139 3.70 1.44 -24.81
N PRO A 140 4.29 1.85 -25.94
CA PRO A 140 4.57 3.25 -26.23
C PRO A 140 3.30 4.12 -26.23
N ASP A 141 2.20 3.59 -26.75
CA ASP A 141 0.94 4.33 -26.88
C ASP A 141 0.19 4.51 -25.56
N GLN A 142 0.53 3.72 -24.51
CA GLN A 142 -0.10 3.79 -23.20
C GLN A 142 0.70 4.60 -22.16
N LEU A 143 1.87 5.11 -22.49
CA LEU A 143 2.69 5.93 -21.61
C LEU A 143 2.77 7.37 -22.14
N GLY A 144 1.88 8.24 -21.65
CA GLY A 144 1.80 9.63 -22.05
C GLY A 144 2.97 10.47 -21.52
N GLY A 145 3.05 10.66 -20.19
CA GLY A 145 4.13 11.44 -19.59
C GLY A 145 4.14 11.34 -18.07
N TRP A 146 5.30 11.63 -17.47
CA TRP A 146 5.43 11.69 -16.01
C TRP A 146 6.52 12.65 -15.59
N ALA A 147 6.35 13.23 -14.39
CA ALA A 147 7.32 14.15 -13.81
C ALA A 147 7.20 14.16 -12.28
N SER A 148 8.18 14.74 -11.60
CA SER A 148 8.14 14.92 -10.14
C SER A 148 7.29 16.13 -9.72
N GLN A 149 7.01 17.05 -10.64
CA GLN A 149 6.17 18.21 -10.41
C GLN A 149 4.99 18.22 -11.39
N LEU A 150 3.81 18.66 -10.92
CA LEU A 150 2.60 18.69 -11.74
C LEU A 150 2.75 19.59 -12.97
N GLU A 151 3.46 20.70 -12.80
CA GLU A 151 3.68 21.71 -13.82
C GLU A 151 4.49 21.21 -15.03
N GLU A 152 5.27 20.14 -14.84
CA GLU A 152 6.14 19.57 -15.88
C GLU A 152 5.41 18.52 -16.73
N ILE A 153 4.21 18.07 -16.33
CA ILE A 153 3.45 17.03 -17.07
C ILE A 153 2.83 17.61 -18.35
N GLY A 154 2.53 18.91 -18.36
CA GLY A 154 1.79 19.57 -19.43
C GLY A 154 0.28 19.37 -19.33
N GLU A 155 -0.47 19.92 -20.28
CA GLU A 155 -1.93 19.76 -20.31
C GLU A 155 -2.30 18.33 -20.73
N VAL A 156 -3.12 17.66 -19.90
CA VAL A 156 -3.52 16.26 -20.12
C VAL A 156 -5.01 16.18 -20.44
N GLY A 157 -5.84 16.88 -19.66
CA GLY A 157 -7.30 16.70 -19.68
C GLY A 157 -7.66 15.26 -19.33
N ALA A 158 -7.22 14.78 -18.17
CA ALA A 158 -7.44 13.41 -17.73
C ALA A 158 -8.93 13.09 -17.53
N ASP A 159 -9.36 11.91 -17.97
CA ASP A 159 -10.72 11.42 -17.72
C ASP A 159 -10.86 10.93 -16.27
N LYS A 160 -9.79 10.36 -15.73
CA LYS A 160 -9.74 9.80 -14.37
C LYS A 160 -8.47 10.20 -13.64
N VAL A 161 -8.57 10.40 -12.34
CA VAL A 161 -7.44 10.69 -11.44
C VAL A 161 -7.40 9.69 -10.31
N LEU A 162 -6.26 9.04 -10.13
CA LEU A 162 -5.94 8.23 -8.94
C LEU A 162 -5.06 9.07 -8.01
N PHE A 163 -5.52 9.28 -6.79
CA PHE A 163 -4.78 10.02 -5.78
C PHE A 163 -4.53 9.18 -4.54
N ALA A 164 -3.30 9.13 -4.07
CA ALA A 164 -2.93 8.57 -2.79
C ALA A 164 -2.27 9.65 -1.92
N GLY A 165 -2.85 9.94 -0.76
CA GLY A 165 -2.32 10.99 0.11
C GLY A 165 -3.23 11.36 1.29
N ALA A 166 -2.89 12.44 1.99
CA ALA A 166 -3.68 12.88 3.12
C ALA A 166 -5.04 13.46 2.68
N GLU A 167 -6.09 13.12 3.41
CA GLU A 167 -7.45 13.63 3.19
C GLU A 167 -7.50 15.17 3.13
N SER A 168 -6.78 15.84 4.03
CA SER A 168 -6.67 17.31 4.07
C SER A 168 -6.05 17.93 2.81
N SER A 169 -5.44 17.14 1.94
CA SER A 169 -4.83 17.58 0.69
C SER A 169 -5.76 17.46 -0.51
N VAL A 170 -6.84 16.69 -0.44
CA VAL A 170 -7.69 16.30 -1.57
C VAL A 170 -8.19 17.54 -2.32
N GLU A 171 -8.84 18.47 -1.63
CA GLU A 171 -9.43 19.66 -2.29
C GLU A 171 -8.36 20.59 -2.90
N LYS A 172 -7.24 20.77 -2.22
CA LYS A 172 -6.11 21.56 -2.75
C LYS A 172 -5.53 20.93 -4.01
N VAL A 173 -5.42 19.60 -4.05
CA VAL A 173 -4.93 18.86 -5.20
C VAL A 173 -5.91 18.97 -6.36
N LYS A 174 -7.21 18.76 -6.16
CA LYS A 174 -8.25 18.93 -7.18
C LYS A 174 -8.19 20.32 -7.82
N GLN A 175 -8.13 21.37 -7.00
CA GLN A 175 -8.01 22.75 -7.50
C GLN A 175 -6.71 22.96 -8.32
N ARG A 176 -5.61 22.39 -7.86
CA ARG A 176 -4.32 22.54 -8.53
C ARG A 176 -4.28 21.85 -9.90
N ILE A 177 -4.74 20.61 -10.00
CA ILE A 177 -4.75 19.86 -11.27
C ILE A 177 -5.72 20.50 -12.27
N HIS A 178 -6.86 21.00 -11.80
CA HIS A 178 -7.78 21.74 -12.65
C HIS A 178 -7.14 23.04 -13.21
N LYS A 179 -6.50 23.82 -12.34
CA LYS A 179 -5.80 25.05 -12.75
C LYS A 179 -4.70 24.81 -13.79
N LEU A 180 -4.08 23.64 -13.75
CA LEU A 180 -2.99 23.26 -14.68
C LEU A 180 -3.49 22.57 -15.97
N GLY A 181 -4.81 22.46 -16.17
CA GLY A 181 -5.37 21.75 -17.34
C GLY A 181 -5.11 20.24 -17.33
N LEU A 182 -4.70 19.68 -16.18
CA LEU A 182 -4.46 18.25 -16.03
C LEU A 182 -5.76 17.47 -15.91
N ALA A 183 -6.81 18.11 -15.37
CA ALA A 183 -8.15 17.55 -15.16
C ALA A 183 -9.22 18.61 -15.43
N SER A 184 -10.43 18.17 -15.74
CA SER A 184 -11.62 19.01 -15.94
C SER A 184 -12.65 18.81 -14.82
N ALA A 185 -13.78 19.54 -14.89
CA ALA A 185 -14.90 19.36 -13.97
C ALA A 185 -15.59 17.98 -14.13
N GLN A 186 -15.44 17.33 -15.27
CA GLN A 186 -15.99 16.01 -15.59
C GLN A 186 -15.06 14.86 -15.18
N THR A 187 -13.82 15.17 -14.83
CA THR A 187 -12.82 14.18 -14.43
C THR A 187 -13.25 13.42 -13.18
N ARG A 188 -13.31 12.10 -13.27
CA ARG A 188 -13.56 11.25 -12.09
C ARG A 188 -12.32 11.20 -11.20
N PHE A 189 -12.50 11.39 -9.90
CA PHE A 189 -11.40 11.48 -8.93
C PHE A 189 -11.56 10.42 -7.85
N LEU A 190 -10.57 9.53 -7.73
CA LEU A 190 -10.50 8.50 -6.68
C LEU A 190 -9.46 8.90 -5.63
N PRO A 191 -9.89 9.43 -4.48
CA PRO A 191 -9.00 9.64 -3.34
C PRO A 191 -8.82 8.33 -2.55
N ARG A 192 -7.60 8.01 -2.17
CA ARG A 192 -7.24 6.94 -1.24
C ARG A 192 -6.48 7.56 -0.08
N THR A 193 -7.11 7.60 1.07
CA THR A 193 -6.69 8.43 2.21
C THR A 193 -6.50 7.64 3.51
N ALA A 194 -6.66 6.31 3.49
CA ALA A 194 -6.39 5.47 4.64
C ALA A 194 -4.94 5.63 5.13
N ARG A 195 -4.76 5.68 6.43
CA ARG A 195 -3.50 6.07 7.08
C ARG A 195 -2.76 4.91 7.71
N PHE A 196 -3.48 3.96 8.29
CA PHE A 196 -2.93 2.85 9.06
C PHE A 196 -3.85 1.63 9.06
N SER A 197 -3.35 0.53 9.58
CA SER A 197 -4.10 -0.70 9.82
C SER A 197 -4.12 -1.06 11.30
N MET A 198 -5.05 -1.93 11.67
CA MET A 198 -5.21 -2.48 13.01
C MET A 198 -5.02 -3.99 12.99
N ALA A 199 -4.62 -4.60 14.11
CA ALA A 199 -4.64 -6.05 14.29
C ALA A 199 -5.62 -6.47 15.38
N TRP A 200 -6.27 -7.63 15.20
CA TRP A 200 -7.03 -8.34 16.21
C TRP A 200 -6.35 -9.66 16.54
N LEU A 201 -6.11 -9.89 17.84
CA LEU A 201 -5.47 -11.10 18.36
C LEU A 201 -6.36 -11.74 19.42
N ASP A 202 -6.89 -12.93 19.11
CA ASP A 202 -7.66 -13.72 20.02
C ASP A 202 -6.76 -14.57 20.95
N GLU A 203 -7.30 -15.14 22.02
CA GLU A 203 -6.56 -15.95 23.01
C GLU A 203 -5.82 -17.13 22.34
N LYS A 204 -6.46 -17.80 21.38
CA LYS A 204 -5.85 -18.91 20.62
C LYS A 204 -4.58 -18.52 19.85
N ASP A 205 -4.46 -17.24 19.45
CA ASP A 205 -3.30 -16.78 18.69
C ASP A 205 -2.03 -16.77 19.54
N PHE A 206 -2.19 -16.55 20.85
CA PHE A 206 -1.09 -16.61 21.83
C PHE A 206 -0.74 -18.03 22.29
N GLN A 207 -1.68 -18.97 22.14
CA GLN A 207 -1.47 -20.38 22.52
C GLN A 207 -0.75 -21.16 21.40
N ALA A 208 -0.81 -20.69 20.17
CA ALA A 208 -0.17 -21.28 19.01
C ALA A 208 1.35 -20.95 19.00
N ASP A 209 1.90 -20.58 17.88
CA ASP A 209 3.30 -20.19 17.72
C ASP A 209 3.49 -18.69 18.00
N HIS A 210 3.77 -18.33 19.27
CA HIS A 210 3.98 -16.94 19.70
C HIS A 210 5.23 -16.31 19.06
N VAL A 211 6.24 -17.08 18.69
CA VAL A 211 7.44 -16.58 17.98
C VAL A 211 7.07 -16.14 16.57
N ARG A 212 6.28 -16.95 15.88
CA ARG A 212 5.77 -16.61 14.55
C ARG A 212 4.82 -15.40 14.59
N LEU A 213 3.94 -15.35 15.59
CA LEU A 213 3.03 -14.23 15.81
C LEU A 213 3.82 -12.92 16.01
N SER A 214 4.79 -12.91 16.93
CA SER A 214 5.64 -11.74 17.20
C SER A 214 6.40 -11.28 15.96
N LYS A 215 6.93 -12.22 15.18
CA LYS A 215 7.62 -11.93 13.91
C LYS A 215 6.70 -11.22 12.92
N HIS A 216 5.47 -11.70 12.74
CA HIS A 216 4.51 -11.09 11.82
C HIS A 216 4.07 -9.69 12.31
N LEU A 217 3.85 -9.54 13.61
CA LEU A 217 3.53 -8.24 14.21
C LEU A 217 4.66 -7.23 13.98
N ILE A 218 5.89 -7.60 14.31
CA ILE A 218 7.06 -6.73 14.13
C ILE A 218 7.29 -6.38 12.66
N GLU A 219 7.12 -7.33 11.75
CA GLU A 219 7.17 -7.06 10.30
C GLU A 219 6.10 -6.03 9.89
N ALA A 220 4.86 -6.19 10.38
CA ALA A 220 3.76 -5.27 10.09
C ALA A 220 3.93 -3.88 10.73
N MET A 221 4.65 -3.79 11.85
CA MET A 221 4.93 -2.55 12.58
C MET A 221 6.14 -1.79 12.02
N LEU A 222 7.23 -2.49 11.72
CA LEU A 222 8.54 -1.88 11.48
C LEU A 222 8.95 -1.80 10.01
N ARG A 223 8.37 -2.61 9.12
CA ARG A 223 8.67 -2.51 7.69
C ARG A 223 8.31 -1.10 7.21
N TYR A 224 9.16 -0.53 6.36
CA TYR A 224 9.07 0.86 5.91
C TYR A 224 9.03 1.88 7.07
N GLU A 225 9.63 1.53 8.21
CA GLU A 225 9.62 2.35 9.43
C GLU A 225 8.18 2.70 9.90
N GLY A 226 7.21 1.82 9.63
CA GLY A 226 5.82 2.00 10.02
C GLY A 226 5.05 3.08 9.24
N ARG A 227 5.49 3.47 8.05
CA ARG A 227 4.93 4.62 7.30
C ARG A 227 3.83 4.28 6.31
N GLY A 228 3.53 3.03 6.07
CA GLY A 228 2.50 2.63 5.11
C GLY A 228 1.10 2.62 5.71
N CYS A 229 0.06 2.81 4.88
CA CYS A 229 -1.33 2.60 5.32
C CYS A 229 -1.60 1.15 5.76
N ARG A 230 -0.77 0.20 5.33
CA ARG A 230 -0.78 -1.20 5.76
C ARG A 230 0.00 -1.44 7.06
N SER A 231 0.73 -0.45 7.57
CA SER A 231 1.46 -0.59 8.83
C SER A 231 0.51 -0.56 10.02
N LEU A 232 0.82 -1.35 11.05
CA LEU A 232 0.05 -1.39 12.28
C LEU A 232 0.28 -0.13 13.12
N ALA A 233 -0.80 0.53 13.51
CA ALA A 233 -0.80 1.58 14.51
C ALA A 233 -1.59 1.19 15.76
N VAL A 234 -2.48 0.19 15.67
CA VAL A 234 -3.29 -0.29 16.79
C VAL A 234 -3.31 -1.81 16.79
N VAL A 235 -3.13 -2.39 17.97
CA VAL A 235 -3.34 -3.82 18.22
C VAL A 235 -4.43 -3.94 19.29
N VAL A 236 -5.50 -4.66 19.00
CA VAL A 236 -6.49 -5.09 19.98
C VAL A 236 -6.23 -6.55 20.28
N ALA A 237 -6.05 -6.91 21.54
CA ALA A 237 -5.66 -8.26 21.93
C ALA A 237 -6.35 -8.72 23.20
N ARG A 238 -6.56 -10.03 23.36
CA ARG A 238 -7.08 -10.61 24.60
C ARG A 238 -6.07 -10.54 25.75
N ARG A 239 -4.78 -10.42 25.44
CA ARG A 239 -3.69 -10.31 26.44
C ARG A 239 -3.16 -8.90 26.55
N SER A 240 -2.68 -8.54 27.72
CA SER A 240 -2.04 -7.26 27.97
C SER A 240 -0.70 -7.14 27.25
N LEU A 241 -0.27 -5.91 27.04
CA LEU A 241 1.04 -5.62 26.43
C LEU A 241 2.17 -6.21 27.27
N SER A 242 2.12 -6.06 28.61
CA SER A 242 3.16 -6.54 29.53
C SER A 242 3.37 -8.06 29.44
N GLU A 243 2.33 -8.84 29.19
CA GLU A 243 2.42 -10.30 29.02
C GLU A 243 3.13 -10.72 27.72
N PHE A 244 3.13 -9.87 26.70
CA PHE A 244 3.64 -10.22 25.37
C PHE A 244 4.87 -9.40 24.95
N ALA A 245 5.21 -8.34 25.68
CA ALA A 245 6.27 -7.39 25.34
C ALA A 245 7.65 -8.04 25.17
N GLY A 246 8.00 -9.04 25.97
CA GLY A 246 9.27 -9.78 25.83
C GLY A 246 9.41 -10.40 24.43
N SER A 247 8.37 -11.12 23.97
CA SER A 247 8.38 -11.73 22.64
C SER A 247 8.44 -10.71 21.50
N LEU A 248 7.81 -9.53 21.67
CA LEU A 248 7.91 -8.44 20.69
C LEU A 248 9.31 -7.83 20.65
N THR A 249 9.93 -7.62 21.81
CA THR A 249 11.30 -7.10 21.91
C THR A 249 12.30 -8.02 21.25
N ASP A 250 12.23 -9.33 21.53
CA ASP A 250 13.09 -10.34 20.91
C ASP A 250 12.92 -10.36 19.37
N ALA A 251 11.68 -10.32 18.89
CA ALA A 251 11.39 -10.27 17.48
C ALA A 251 11.89 -8.97 16.81
N ALA A 252 11.77 -7.82 17.51
CA ALA A 252 12.28 -6.55 17.03
C ALA A 252 13.81 -6.53 16.92
N GLU A 253 14.52 -7.14 17.87
CA GLU A 253 15.97 -7.31 17.77
C GLU A 253 16.38 -8.18 16.59
N VAL A 254 15.66 -9.28 16.34
CA VAL A 254 15.90 -10.14 15.17
C VAL A 254 15.64 -9.38 13.87
N PHE A 255 14.56 -8.59 13.83
CA PHE A 255 14.25 -7.73 12.69
C PHE A 255 15.36 -6.70 12.44
N ALA A 256 15.79 -5.98 13.47
CA ALA A 256 16.83 -4.95 13.39
C ALA A 256 18.20 -5.48 12.94
N ARG A 257 18.54 -6.72 13.32
CA ARG A 257 19.78 -7.40 12.86
C ARG A 257 19.78 -7.66 11.37
N LYS A 258 18.62 -7.98 10.80
CA LYS A 258 18.46 -8.25 9.35
C LYS A 258 18.22 -6.98 8.54
N ASN A 259 17.50 -6.04 9.12
CA ASN A 259 17.02 -4.83 8.48
C ASN A 259 17.60 -3.63 9.25
N ARG A 260 18.81 -3.21 8.90
CA ARG A 260 19.45 -2.08 9.58
C ARG A 260 18.57 -0.84 9.46
N PRO A 261 18.06 -0.28 10.57
CA PRO A 261 17.26 0.93 10.53
C PRO A 261 18.08 2.08 9.94
N SER A 262 17.40 3.08 9.39
CA SER A 262 18.07 4.30 8.94
C SER A 262 18.82 4.92 10.13
N HIS A 263 19.97 5.55 9.88
CA HIS A 263 20.77 6.20 10.93
C HIS A 263 20.02 7.37 11.61
N TYR A 264 18.91 7.80 11.05
CA TYR A 264 18.08 8.86 11.59
C TYR A 264 17.00 8.25 12.49
N ARG A 265 17.31 8.15 13.78
CA ARG A 265 16.28 7.88 14.78
C ARG A 265 15.27 9.02 14.73
N LYS A 266 14.01 8.70 14.50
CA LYS A 266 12.97 9.71 14.42
C LYS A 266 12.88 10.49 15.72
N ALA A 267 12.85 11.81 15.62
CA ALA A 267 12.68 12.69 16.77
C ALA A 267 11.38 12.38 17.55
N GLY A 268 10.33 11.97 16.85
CA GLY A 268 9.06 11.54 17.42
C GLY A 268 9.19 10.37 18.38
N VAL A 269 9.92 9.32 18.01
CA VAL A 269 10.17 8.15 18.91
C VAL A 269 10.85 8.59 20.21
N SER A 270 11.85 9.47 20.12
CA SER A 270 12.56 9.98 21.32
C SER A 270 11.67 10.87 22.18
N TYR A 271 10.84 11.71 21.56
CA TYR A 271 9.88 12.55 22.25
C TYR A 271 8.84 11.71 23.01
N TRP A 272 8.14 10.80 22.31
CA TRP A 272 7.09 9.99 22.91
C TRP A 272 7.62 9.06 24.01
N ARG A 273 8.81 8.49 23.82
CA ARG A 273 9.47 7.71 24.87
C ARG A 273 9.69 8.53 26.15
N SER A 274 10.21 9.75 26.00
CA SER A 274 10.47 10.62 27.14
C SER A 274 9.18 11.06 27.83
N TYR A 275 8.16 11.41 27.03
CA TYR A 275 6.84 11.80 27.53
C TYR A 275 6.19 10.65 28.34
N LEU A 276 6.07 9.47 27.77
CA LEU A 276 5.46 8.31 28.43
C LEU A 276 6.21 7.93 29.73
N LYS A 277 7.54 7.91 29.72
CA LYS A 277 8.32 7.67 30.94
C LYS A 277 8.08 8.74 32.00
N SER A 278 7.98 10.01 31.62
CA SER A 278 7.75 11.11 32.57
C SER A 278 6.33 11.08 33.18
N THR A 279 5.37 10.50 32.46
CA THR A 279 3.98 10.32 32.95
C THR A 279 3.74 8.98 33.64
N GLY A 280 4.78 8.15 33.81
CA GLY A 280 4.70 6.84 34.47
C GLY A 280 3.94 5.77 33.65
N LYS A 281 3.82 5.96 32.33
CA LYS A 281 3.18 5.00 31.42
C LYS A 281 4.16 3.92 30.97
N GLU A 282 3.63 2.74 30.67
CA GLU A 282 4.43 1.67 30.06
C GLU A 282 4.80 2.03 28.62
N VAL A 283 6.08 1.81 28.29
CA VAL A 283 6.62 2.06 26.96
C VAL A 283 7.66 1.02 26.60
N TYR A 284 7.48 0.38 25.45
CA TYR A 284 8.42 -0.58 24.88
C TYR A 284 8.99 -0.04 23.57
N ASP A 285 10.32 0.03 23.53
CA ASP A 285 11.05 0.53 22.34
C ASP A 285 11.34 -0.63 21.41
N ILE A 286 10.84 -0.56 20.21
CA ILE A 286 11.06 -1.55 19.13
C ILE A 286 11.89 -0.97 17.98
N GLY A 287 12.59 0.13 18.19
CA GLY A 287 13.50 0.75 17.23
C GLY A 287 12.94 1.99 16.55
N SER A 288 12.28 1.86 15.40
CA SER A 288 11.68 3.00 14.67
C SER A 288 10.29 3.38 15.17
N GLN A 289 9.73 2.62 16.10
CA GLN A 289 8.42 2.84 16.73
C GLN A 289 8.51 2.56 18.23
N ILE A 290 7.52 3.02 19.00
CA ILE A 290 7.27 2.60 20.36
C ILE A 290 5.91 1.92 20.47
N ILE A 291 5.77 1.01 21.45
CA ILE A 291 4.49 0.39 21.79
C ILE A 291 4.10 0.85 23.19
N THR A 292 2.83 1.20 23.39
CA THR A 292 2.26 1.61 24.68
C THR A 292 0.81 1.16 24.79
N ASP A 293 0.30 1.04 25.99
CA ASP A 293 -1.11 0.83 26.30
C ASP A 293 -1.91 2.15 26.48
N ASP A 294 -1.26 3.30 26.26
CA ASP A 294 -1.93 4.61 26.38
C ASP A 294 -2.87 4.87 25.19
N HIS A 295 -4.17 4.74 25.45
CA HIS A 295 -5.23 4.90 24.45
C HIS A 295 -5.32 6.31 23.85
N GLU A 296 -4.86 7.34 24.58
CA GLU A 296 -4.92 8.73 24.12
C GLU A 296 -3.98 8.97 22.91
N LEU A 297 -2.99 8.10 22.72
CA LEU A 297 -2.03 8.19 21.63
C LEU A 297 -2.42 7.42 20.35
N MET A 298 -3.63 6.85 20.28
CA MET A 298 -4.07 6.12 19.09
C MET A 298 -4.05 7.01 17.84
N GLY A 299 -3.42 6.48 16.77
CA GLY A 299 -3.25 7.20 15.50
C GLY A 299 -2.15 8.25 15.50
N THR A 300 -1.38 8.36 16.58
CA THR A 300 -0.18 9.21 16.67
C THR A 300 0.96 8.58 15.87
N GLU A 301 1.67 9.40 15.11
CA GLU A 301 2.84 8.94 14.35
C GLU A 301 3.93 8.43 15.30
N ASP A 302 4.63 7.37 14.91
CA ASP A 302 5.69 6.68 15.63
C ASP A 302 5.24 5.94 16.91
N VAL A 303 3.93 5.86 17.17
CA VAL A 303 3.33 5.18 18.32
C VAL A 303 2.39 4.08 17.86
N ILE A 304 2.52 2.91 18.46
CA ILE A 304 1.60 1.78 18.31
C ILE A 304 0.88 1.61 19.63
N CYS A 305 -0.44 1.65 19.60
CA CYS A 305 -1.26 1.44 20.79
C CYS A 305 -1.68 -0.03 20.89
N TRP A 306 -1.43 -0.63 22.04
CA TRP A 306 -1.86 -1.98 22.37
C TRP A 306 -3.02 -1.92 23.36
N LEU A 307 -4.19 -2.40 22.95
CA LEU A 307 -5.39 -2.42 23.76
C LEU A 307 -5.71 -3.86 24.17
N THR A 308 -5.86 -4.08 25.49
CA THR A 308 -6.50 -5.30 25.97
C THR A 308 -8.01 -5.17 25.77
N GLY A 309 -8.59 -6.04 24.92
CA GLY A 309 -9.99 -5.87 24.51
C GLY A 309 -10.61 -7.10 23.85
N SER A 310 -11.72 -6.85 23.17
CA SER A 310 -12.55 -7.86 22.52
C SER A 310 -12.83 -7.53 21.04
N GLU A 311 -13.56 -8.41 20.34
CA GLU A 311 -14.03 -8.14 18.96
C GLU A 311 -14.94 -6.90 18.90
N GLU A 312 -15.73 -6.64 19.94
CA GLU A 312 -16.59 -5.45 20.03
C GLU A 312 -15.77 -4.17 20.06
N ASP A 313 -14.57 -4.19 20.68
CA ASP A 313 -13.65 -3.06 20.65
C ASP A 313 -13.07 -2.84 19.27
N VAL A 314 -12.77 -3.90 18.53
CA VAL A 314 -12.34 -3.82 17.13
C VAL A 314 -13.41 -3.14 16.28
N VAL A 315 -14.66 -3.57 16.40
CA VAL A 315 -15.81 -2.98 15.69
C VAL A 315 -15.99 -1.49 16.04
N ARG A 316 -15.94 -1.19 17.35
CA ARG A 316 -16.05 0.19 17.84
C ARG A 316 -14.95 1.09 17.26
N LEU A 317 -13.71 0.65 17.28
CA LEU A 317 -12.57 1.38 16.75
C LEU A 317 -12.62 1.50 15.23
N ALA A 318 -13.01 0.44 14.51
CA ALA A 318 -13.17 0.50 13.06
C ALA A 318 -14.19 1.58 12.65
N ARG A 319 -15.32 1.68 13.33
CA ARG A 319 -16.30 2.74 13.11
C ARG A 319 -15.78 4.13 13.52
N GLN A 320 -15.03 4.21 14.61
CA GLN A 320 -14.43 5.48 15.07
C GLN A 320 -13.42 6.03 14.06
N PHE A 321 -12.56 5.18 13.53
CA PHE A 321 -11.54 5.59 12.56
C PHE A 321 -12.09 5.75 11.13
N GLY A 322 -13.14 5.00 10.79
CA GLY A 322 -13.81 5.09 9.50
C GLY A 322 -12.83 5.00 8.32
N PRO A 323 -12.85 5.98 7.39
CA PRO A 323 -11.99 5.94 6.19
C PRO A 323 -10.49 6.05 6.46
N GLN A 324 -10.06 6.37 7.68
CA GLN A 324 -8.62 6.38 8.04
C GLN A 324 -8.07 4.99 8.25
N LEU A 325 -8.91 3.99 8.54
CA LEU A 325 -8.52 2.60 8.73
C LEU A 325 -8.45 1.88 7.38
N GLN A 326 -7.26 1.38 7.04
CA GLN A 326 -7.07 0.60 5.82
C GLN A 326 -7.72 -0.78 5.94
N GLN A 327 -7.40 -1.51 7.00
CA GLN A 327 -7.89 -2.87 7.23
C GLN A 327 -7.59 -3.37 8.63
N VAL A 328 -8.16 -4.54 8.97
CA VAL A 328 -7.91 -5.27 10.21
C VAL A 328 -7.19 -6.58 9.88
N TYR A 329 -6.01 -6.77 10.45
CA TYR A 329 -5.26 -8.01 10.33
C TYR A 329 -5.67 -9.00 11.42
N VAL A 330 -5.72 -10.28 11.05
CA VAL A 330 -5.93 -11.40 11.95
C VAL A 330 -4.85 -12.46 11.74
N ASN A 331 -4.53 -13.20 12.79
CA ASN A 331 -3.57 -14.30 12.72
C ASN A 331 -4.24 -15.59 12.19
N ALA A 332 -4.66 -15.56 10.93
CA ALA A 332 -5.28 -16.66 10.22
C ALA A 332 -4.71 -16.75 8.80
N VAL A 333 -4.91 -17.87 8.12
CA VAL A 333 -4.62 -17.99 6.70
C VAL A 333 -5.81 -17.50 5.87
N ARG A 334 -5.57 -17.10 4.62
CA ARG A 334 -6.62 -16.49 3.77
C ARG A 334 -7.80 -17.43 3.54
N GLU A 335 -7.53 -18.73 3.44
CA GLU A 335 -8.55 -19.77 3.25
C GLU A 335 -9.51 -19.87 4.44
N GLU A 336 -9.00 -19.69 5.66
CA GLU A 336 -9.83 -19.69 6.88
C GLU A 336 -10.73 -18.45 6.96
N LEU A 337 -10.28 -17.31 6.45
CA LEU A 337 -11.08 -16.08 6.43
C LEU A 337 -12.30 -16.22 5.50
N SER A 338 -12.16 -16.98 4.43
CA SER A 338 -13.26 -17.24 3.48
C SER A 338 -14.30 -18.22 4.01
N GLN A 339 -14.00 -18.99 5.07
CA GLN A 339 -14.85 -20.04 5.62
C GLN A 339 -15.57 -19.64 6.91
N LYS A 340 -15.18 -18.51 7.54
CA LYS A 340 -15.82 -18.05 8.78
C LYS A 340 -17.21 -17.49 8.47
N GLY A 341 -18.24 -18.23 8.89
CA GLY A 341 -19.64 -17.86 8.79
C GLY A 341 -20.09 -16.80 9.79
N ALA A 342 -21.35 -16.40 9.68
CA ALA A 342 -22.03 -15.29 10.35
C ALA A 342 -21.69 -15.11 11.84
N GLY A 343 -21.52 -13.86 12.26
CA GLY A 343 -21.27 -13.44 13.65
C GLY A 343 -19.81 -13.11 13.95
N SER A 344 -18.95 -13.02 12.93
CA SER A 344 -17.56 -12.60 13.07
C SER A 344 -17.35 -11.18 12.52
N LEU A 345 -16.16 -10.63 12.73
CA LEU A 345 -15.74 -9.33 12.19
C LEU A 345 -15.95 -9.18 10.66
N SER A 346 -16.05 -10.29 9.93
CA SER A 346 -16.31 -10.29 8.47
C SER A 346 -17.69 -9.77 8.08
N ASP A 347 -18.64 -9.75 9.01
CA ASP A 347 -20.02 -9.27 8.75
C ASP A 347 -20.16 -7.76 8.96
N VAL A 348 -19.10 -7.10 9.38
CA VAL A 348 -19.08 -5.64 9.61
C VAL A 348 -18.56 -4.93 8.36
N PRO A 349 -19.38 -4.15 7.65
CA PRO A 349 -19.01 -3.57 6.35
C PRO A 349 -17.77 -2.66 6.39
N GLU A 350 -17.51 -2.04 7.55
CA GLU A 350 -16.35 -1.18 7.76
C GLU A 350 -15.04 -1.94 7.96
N ILE A 351 -15.11 -3.28 8.15
CA ILE A 351 -13.95 -4.12 8.45
C ILE A 351 -13.57 -4.95 7.24
N ARG A 352 -12.35 -4.76 6.77
CA ARG A 352 -11.71 -5.63 5.78
C ARG A 352 -10.68 -6.49 6.49
N LEU A 353 -10.91 -7.80 6.51
CA LEU A 353 -10.01 -8.75 7.14
C LEU A 353 -8.93 -9.23 6.17
N GLU A 354 -7.68 -9.20 6.63
CA GLU A 354 -6.53 -9.73 5.89
C GLU A 354 -5.62 -10.53 6.84
N PRO A 355 -4.91 -11.54 6.32
CA PRO A 355 -3.91 -12.25 7.11
C PRO A 355 -2.80 -11.31 7.58
N LEU A 356 -2.41 -11.38 8.86
CA LEU A 356 -1.30 -10.61 9.40
C LEU A 356 0.02 -10.90 8.67
N SER A 357 0.22 -12.14 8.22
CA SER A 357 1.40 -12.55 7.43
C SER A 357 1.51 -11.85 6.07
N ALA A 358 0.41 -11.31 5.53
CA ALA A 358 0.36 -10.57 4.26
C ALA A 358 0.46 -9.05 4.45
N ALA A 359 0.62 -8.56 5.68
CA ALA A 359 0.56 -7.13 6.00
C ALA A 359 1.49 -6.27 5.12
N GLN A 360 2.72 -6.70 4.90
CA GLN A 360 3.71 -5.95 4.13
C GLN A 360 4.05 -6.57 2.77
N SER A 361 3.27 -7.57 2.37
CA SER A 361 3.42 -8.29 1.10
C SER A 361 2.06 -8.49 0.43
N PRO A 362 1.36 -7.40 0.06
CA PRO A 362 0.06 -7.50 -0.57
C PRO A 362 0.19 -8.10 -1.98
N PRO A 363 -0.80 -8.85 -2.46
CA PRO A 363 -0.86 -9.22 -3.87
C PRO A 363 -1.06 -7.98 -4.75
N ILE A 364 -0.74 -8.08 -6.04
CA ILE A 364 -0.85 -6.92 -6.95
C ILE A 364 -2.28 -6.39 -7.06
N ASP A 365 -3.25 -7.24 -6.84
CA ASP A 365 -4.69 -6.97 -6.94
C ASP A 365 -5.36 -6.63 -5.60
N TRP A 366 -4.55 -6.32 -4.55
CA TRP A 366 -5.13 -5.88 -3.29
C TRP A 366 -5.94 -4.58 -3.42
N GLN A 367 -6.89 -4.36 -2.53
CA GLN A 367 -7.85 -3.26 -2.65
C GLN A 367 -7.56 -2.14 -1.64
N PRO A 368 -6.76 -1.12 -2.03
CA PRO A 368 -6.54 0.04 -1.17
C PRO A 368 -7.85 0.76 -0.91
N ASP A 369 -8.10 1.10 0.35
CA ASP A 369 -9.36 1.69 0.84
C ASP A 369 -10.61 0.85 0.49
N GLY A 370 -10.41 -0.46 0.22
CA GLY A 370 -11.46 -1.39 -0.19
C GLY A 370 -11.91 -1.25 -1.65
N ILE A 371 -11.15 -0.54 -2.47
CA ILE A 371 -11.52 -0.26 -3.86
C ILE A 371 -10.61 -1.06 -4.79
N ASP A 372 -11.22 -1.87 -5.65
CA ASP A 372 -10.50 -2.48 -6.76
C ASP A 372 -10.21 -1.42 -7.83
N VAL A 373 -8.93 -1.05 -7.94
CA VAL A 373 -8.51 0.04 -8.84
C VAL A 373 -8.78 -0.30 -10.30
N LEU A 374 -8.60 -1.55 -10.73
CA LEU A 374 -8.87 -1.96 -12.10
C LEU A 374 -10.36 -1.92 -12.42
N ALA A 375 -11.21 -2.40 -11.50
CA ALA A 375 -12.65 -2.30 -11.63
C ALA A 375 -13.11 -0.84 -11.75
N TRP A 376 -12.58 0.03 -10.89
CA TRP A 376 -12.89 1.46 -10.94
C TRP A 376 -12.43 2.13 -12.25
N LEU A 377 -11.30 1.70 -12.81
CA LEU A 377 -10.82 2.20 -14.11
C LEU A 377 -11.66 1.71 -15.28
N TRP A 378 -12.29 0.54 -15.19
CA TRP A 378 -13.19 0.02 -16.23
C TRP A 378 -14.61 0.58 -16.11
N ASP A 379 -15.02 1.00 -14.92
CA ASP A 379 -16.33 1.64 -14.73
C ASP A 379 -16.37 2.97 -15.52
N PRO A 380 -17.36 3.18 -16.42
CA PRO A 380 -17.42 4.32 -17.33
C PRO A 380 -17.53 5.70 -16.67
#